data_e10ddbbfdf3c0ed65f61b421521b4b5b
#
_entry.id   e10ddbbfdf3c0ed65f61b421521b4b5b
#
_cell.length_a   1.000
_cell.length_b   1.000
_cell.length_c   1.000
_cell.angle_alpha   90.00
_cell.angle_beta   90.00
_cell.angle_gamma   90.00
#
_symmetry.space_group_name_H-M   'P 1'
#
loop_
_entity.id
_entity.type
_entity.pdbx_description
1 polymer ?
#
loop_
_entity_poly.entity_id
_entity_poly.type
_entity_poly.pdbx_seq_one_letter_code
_entity_poly.pdbx_strand_id
1 'polypeptide(L)' 'MIRELETVVLLHDVPPHDLKAGDVGAVVHRYGDANAFEVEFVTAEGRTVAVLTLTESDVRPVRGSEILHVRELAPA' A
#
# COMPACT_ATOMS: atom_id res chain seq x y z
N MET A 1 3.11 4.37 14.74
CA MET A 1 2.34 5.36 13.96
C MET A 1 2.84 5.39 12.52
N ILE A 2 1.92 5.37 11.57
CA ILE A 2 2.26 5.42 10.16
C ILE A 2 2.45 6.87 9.73
N ARG A 3 3.54 7.15 9.01
CA ARG A 3 3.93 8.50 8.60
C ARG A 3 3.93 8.62 7.09
N GLU A 4 3.90 9.88 6.60
CA GLU A 4 4.07 10.15 5.18
C GLU A 4 5.41 9.61 4.70
N LEU A 5 5.41 9.10 3.46
CA LEU A 5 6.55 8.48 2.78
C LEU A 5 6.95 7.12 3.35
N GLU A 6 6.24 6.64 4.37
CA GLU A 6 6.51 5.32 4.93
C GLU A 6 5.96 4.23 4.00
N THR A 7 6.69 3.11 3.91
CA THR A 7 6.26 1.94 3.16
C THR A 7 5.33 1.10 4.03
N VAL A 8 4.19 0.70 3.46
CA VAL A 8 3.19 -0.07 4.18
C VAL A 8 2.80 -1.32 3.40
N VAL A 9 2.25 -2.30 4.11
CA VAL A 9 1.81 -3.58 3.55
C VAL A 9 0.29 -3.63 3.63
N LEU A 10 -0.35 -3.97 2.51
CA LEU A 10 -1.79 -4.15 2.45
C LEU A 10 -2.20 -5.41 3.20
N LEU A 11 -3.20 -5.31 4.07
CA LEU A 11 -3.60 -6.40 4.94
C LEU A 11 -4.70 -7.29 4.36
N HIS A 12 -5.37 -6.82 3.30
CA HIS A 12 -6.43 -7.58 2.64
C HIS A 12 -6.46 -7.25 1.16
N ASP A 13 -7.15 -8.10 0.39
CA ASP A 13 -7.28 -7.87 -1.05
C ASP A 13 -8.16 -6.67 -1.35
N VAL A 14 -7.87 -6.01 -2.47
CA VAL A 14 -8.73 -4.96 -3.04
C VAL A 14 -8.97 -5.34 -4.50
N PRO A 15 -9.92 -6.27 -4.74
CA PRO A 15 -10.12 -6.85 -6.08
C PRO A 15 -10.35 -5.86 -7.21
N PRO A 16 -11.10 -4.75 -7.02
CA PRO A 16 -11.31 -3.80 -8.13
C PRO A 16 -10.02 -3.21 -8.70
N HIS A 17 -8.93 -3.23 -7.93
CA HIS A 17 -7.64 -2.68 -8.35
C HIS A 17 -6.60 -3.76 -8.59
N ASP A 18 -6.98 -5.04 -8.52
CA ASP A 18 -6.07 -6.17 -8.61
C ASP A 18 -4.95 -6.10 -7.57
N LEU A 19 -5.26 -5.53 -6.41
CA LEU A 19 -4.35 -5.49 -5.28
C LEU A 19 -4.67 -6.63 -4.32
N LYS A 20 -3.63 -7.18 -3.72
CA LYS A 20 -3.74 -8.33 -2.83
C LYS A 20 -3.06 -8.07 -1.51
N ALA A 21 -3.51 -8.75 -0.48
CA ALA A 21 -2.84 -8.75 0.82
C ALA A 21 -1.36 -9.07 0.59
N GLY A 22 -0.48 -8.29 1.22
CA GLY A 22 0.96 -8.43 1.04
C GLY A 22 1.55 -7.46 0.04
N ASP A 23 0.72 -6.81 -0.78
CA ASP A 23 1.23 -5.78 -1.69
C ASP A 23 1.73 -4.58 -0.89
N VAL A 24 2.80 -3.97 -1.40
CA VAL A 24 3.50 -2.89 -0.72
C VAL A 24 3.18 -1.57 -1.42
N GLY A 25 2.88 -0.57 -0.62
CA GLY A 25 2.62 0.78 -1.13
C GLY A 25 3.35 1.82 -0.28
N ALA A 26 3.29 3.06 -0.72
CA ALA A 26 3.89 4.18 -0.01
C ALA A 26 2.82 5.17 0.40
N VAL A 27 2.91 5.66 1.64
CA VAL A 27 2.00 6.68 2.13
C VAL A 27 2.41 8.01 1.51
N VAL A 28 1.52 8.59 0.70
CA VAL A 28 1.79 9.87 0.05
C VAL A 28 1.11 11.04 0.75
N HIS A 29 0.16 10.75 1.65
CA HIS A 29 -0.49 11.77 2.46
C HIS A 29 -1.13 11.13 3.69
N ARG A 30 -1.08 11.83 4.80
CA ARG A 30 -1.73 11.42 6.04
C ARG A 30 -2.77 12.47 6.40
N TYR A 31 -4.01 12.04 6.59
CA TYR A 31 -5.09 12.98 6.94
C TYR A 31 -5.07 13.24 8.45
N GLY A 32 -4.75 14.43 8.82
CA GLY A 32 -4.85 15.05 10.14
C GLY A 32 -5.06 14.11 11.32
N ASP A 33 -6.19 14.27 12.01
CA ASP A 33 -6.53 13.47 13.17
C ASP A 33 -7.19 12.13 12.80
N ALA A 34 -7.57 11.95 11.56
CA ALA A 34 -8.14 10.69 11.11
C ALA A 34 -7.01 9.67 10.93
N ASN A 35 -7.29 8.41 11.27
CA ASN A 35 -6.34 7.33 11.01
C ASN A 35 -6.45 6.89 9.55
N ALA A 36 -6.39 7.87 8.65
CA ALA A 36 -6.57 7.64 7.22
C ALA A 36 -5.36 8.15 6.48
N PHE A 37 -5.00 7.43 5.42
CA PHE A 37 -3.82 7.71 4.60
C PHE A 37 -4.17 7.57 3.13
N GLU A 38 -3.53 8.37 2.28
CA GLU A 38 -3.49 8.08 0.85
C GLU A 38 -2.28 7.20 0.60
N VAL A 39 -2.49 6.03 0.03
CA VAL A 39 -1.42 5.06 -0.23
C VAL A 39 -1.34 4.82 -1.73
N GLU A 40 -0.15 5.01 -2.28
CA GLU A 40 0.10 4.78 -3.69
C GLU A 40 0.76 3.43 -3.89
N PHE A 41 0.20 2.64 -4.81
CA PHE A 41 0.76 1.36 -5.23
C PHE A 41 1.31 1.53 -6.64
N VAL A 42 2.58 1.18 -6.85
CA VAL A 42 3.26 1.38 -8.13
C VAL A 42 3.93 0.08 -8.58
N THR A 43 4.08 -0.06 -9.90
CA THR A 43 4.87 -1.15 -10.46
C THR A 43 6.36 -0.83 -10.35
N ALA A 44 7.20 -1.84 -10.62
CA ALA A 44 8.66 -1.65 -10.61
C ALA A 44 9.12 -0.61 -11.63
N GLU A 45 8.35 -0.40 -12.71
CA GLU A 45 8.67 0.65 -13.71
C GLU A 45 8.20 2.03 -13.28
N GLY A 46 7.56 2.14 -12.11
CA GLY A 46 7.07 3.42 -11.62
C GLY A 46 5.67 3.80 -12.08
N ARG A 47 4.93 2.87 -12.69
CA ARG A 47 3.56 3.14 -13.12
C ARG A 47 2.62 3.02 -11.92
N THR A 48 1.79 4.02 -11.68
CA THR A 48 0.81 3.99 -10.61
C THR A 48 -0.29 2.99 -10.94
N VAL A 49 -0.48 2.02 -10.06
CA VAL A 49 -1.58 1.06 -10.13
C VAL A 49 -2.83 1.69 -9.54
N ALA A 50 -2.72 2.27 -8.36
CA ALA A 50 -3.84 2.91 -7.67
C ALA A 50 -3.33 3.80 -6.56
N VAL A 51 -4.12 4.81 -6.22
CA VAL A 51 -3.94 5.60 -5.01
C VAL A 51 -5.23 5.44 -4.22
N LEU A 52 -5.13 4.87 -3.03
CA LEU A 52 -6.30 4.50 -2.23
C LEU A 52 -6.28 5.20 -0.88
N THR A 53 -7.47 5.58 -0.41
CA THR A 53 -7.64 6.06 0.96
C THR A 53 -7.82 4.85 1.86
N LEU A 54 -6.86 4.60 2.74
CA LEU A 54 -6.84 3.42 3.61
C LEU A 54 -6.67 3.86 5.07
N THR A 55 -6.98 2.94 5.97
CA THR A 55 -6.87 3.18 7.41
C THR A 55 -5.88 2.19 8.04
N GLU A 56 -5.63 2.34 9.34
CA GLU A 56 -4.74 1.43 10.07
C GLU A 56 -5.26 0.01 10.11
N SER A 57 -6.55 -0.22 9.83
CA SER A 57 -7.07 -1.58 9.70
C SER A 57 -6.82 -2.19 8.33
N ASP A 58 -6.38 -1.38 7.37
CA ASP A 58 -6.14 -1.84 5.98
C ASP A 58 -4.67 -2.09 5.70
N VAL A 59 -3.77 -1.42 6.43
CA VAL A 59 -2.33 -1.47 6.16
C VAL A 59 -1.54 -1.50 7.46
N ARG A 60 -0.30 -1.97 7.38
CA ARG A 60 0.65 -1.90 8.48
C ARG A 60 2.03 -1.51 7.96
N PRO A 61 2.91 -0.98 8.81
CA PRO A 61 4.29 -0.73 8.38
C PRO A 61 5.00 -2.02 7.99
N VAL A 62 5.94 -1.91 7.05
CA VAL A 62 6.87 -3.01 6.76
C VAL A 62 7.85 -3.11 7.93
N ARG A 63 8.10 -4.35 8.39
CA ARG A 63 9.06 -4.60 9.47
C ARG A 63 10.43 -4.87 8.89
N GLY A 64 11.47 -4.43 9.60
CA GLY A 64 12.84 -4.57 9.12
C GLY A 64 13.30 -6.01 8.91
N SER A 65 12.64 -6.97 9.56
CA SER A 65 12.98 -8.39 9.44
C SER A 65 12.27 -9.08 8.27
N GLU A 66 11.41 -8.37 7.55
CA GLU A 66 10.63 -8.97 6.48
C GLU A 66 11.37 -8.90 5.15
N ILE A 67 11.17 -9.94 4.32
CA ILE A 67 11.67 -9.93 2.96
C ILE A 67 10.58 -9.39 2.04
N LEU A 68 10.98 -8.55 1.10
CA LEU A 68 10.05 -8.02 0.09
C LEU A 68 9.85 -9.08 -1.00
N HIS A 69 8.63 -9.13 -1.53
CA HIS A 69 8.25 -10.17 -2.50
C HIS A 69 7.61 -9.51 -3.73
N VAL A 70 7.84 -10.08 -4.90
CA VAL A 70 7.27 -9.56 -6.13
C VAL A 70 6.23 -10.52 -6.70
N ARG A 71 5.24 -9.96 -7.39
CA ARG A 71 4.26 -10.71 -8.15
C ARG A 71 3.87 -9.92 -9.40
N GLU A 72 3.38 -10.64 -10.39
CA GLU A 72 2.89 -10.03 -11.61
C GLU A 72 1.45 -9.58 -11.41
N LEU A 73 1.11 -8.37 -11.89
CA LEU A 73 -0.29 -7.96 -11.95
C LEU A 73 -1.01 -8.78 -13.01
N ALA A 74 -2.30 -9.06 -12.78
CA ALA A 74 -3.09 -9.76 -13.77
C ALA A 74 -3.17 -8.92 -15.04
N PRO A 75 -3.17 -9.54 -16.23
CA PRO A 75 -3.35 -8.79 -17.47
C PRO A 75 -4.72 -8.11 -17.48
N ALA A 76 -4.77 -6.91 -18.07
CA ALA A 76 -6.01 -6.17 -18.21
C ALA A 76 -6.94 -6.86 -19.23
#